data_24cc5e98ce1bad13ef4d489d17a51f7d
#
_entry.id   24cc5e98ce1bad13ef4d489d17a51f7d
#
_cell.length_a   1.000
_cell.length_b   1.000
_cell.length_c   1.000
_cell.angle_alpha   90.00
_cell.angle_beta   90.00
_cell.angle_gamma   90.00
#
_symmetry.space_group_name_H-M   'P 1'
#
loop_
_entity.id
_entity.type
_entity.pdbx_description
1 polymer ?
#
loop_
_entity_poly.entity_id
_entity_poly.type
_entity_poly.pdbx_seq_one_letter_code
_entity_poly.pdbx_strand_id
1 'polypeptide(L)'
;MKNKYRHIFEPLIVGNHIIKNRIIMGSMHTGLEEGGQDDFSRMGEYFAERASTGVGLIITGGISPNEEGALDGAIFNQESQVARHKLVTDAVHNANVDTKICMQILHSGPLAISKEFLRK
;
A
#
# COMPACT_ATOMS: atom_id res chain seq x y z
N MET A 1 -2.62 -14.65 -30.86
CA MET A 1 -1.82 -15.61 -30.07
C MET A 1 -2.67 -16.17 -28.93
N LYS A 2 -2.76 -17.49 -28.82
CA LYS A 2 -3.34 -18.06 -27.59
C LYS A 2 -2.43 -17.67 -26.42
N ASN A 3 -2.96 -16.90 -25.47
CA ASN A 3 -2.18 -16.43 -24.34
C ASN A 3 -1.67 -17.64 -23.54
N LYS A 4 -0.37 -17.87 -23.55
CA LYS A 4 0.28 -18.98 -22.84
C LYS A 4 -0.02 -18.97 -21.33
N TYR A 5 -0.29 -17.80 -20.79
CA TYR A 5 -0.50 -17.58 -19.36
C TYR A 5 -1.93 -17.11 -19.04
N ARG A 6 -2.92 -17.62 -19.80
CA ARG A 6 -4.33 -17.18 -19.70
C ARG A 6 -4.85 -17.13 -18.25
N HIS A 7 -4.48 -18.11 -17.41
CA HIS A 7 -4.96 -18.21 -16.04
C HIS A 7 -4.48 -17.07 -15.12
N ILE A 8 -3.32 -16.48 -15.42
CA ILE A 8 -2.81 -15.31 -14.68
C ILE A 8 -3.69 -14.09 -14.95
N PHE A 9 -4.24 -13.99 -16.16
CA PHE A 9 -5.05 -12.85 -16.58
C PHE A 9 -6.56 -13.05 -16.40
N GLU A 10 -6.99 -14.21 -15.89
CA GLU A 10 -8.39 -14.43 -15.53
C GLU A 10 -8.73 -13.65 -14.26
N PRO A 11 -9.93 -13.04 -14.18
CA PRO A 11 -10.40 -12.40 -12.97
C PRO A 11 -10.43 -13.37 -11.77
N LEU A 12 -10.25 -12.82 -10.59
CA LEU A 12 -10.35 -13.55 -9.33
C LEU A 12 -11.38 -12.87 -8.43
N ILE A 13 -12.32 -13.66 -7.92
CA ILE A 13 -13.28 -13.19 -6.91
C ILE A 13 -12.66 -13.36 -5.53
N VAL A 14 -12.57 -12.25 -4.79
CA VAL A 14 -12.07 -12.21 -3.41
C VAL A 14 -13.15 -11.55 -2.55
N GLY A 15 -13.90 -12.35 -1.79
CA GLY A 15 -15.07 -11.87 -1.07
C GLY A 15 -16.08 -11.23 -2.02
N ASN A 16 -16.42 -9.98 -1.78
CA ASN A 16 -17.36 -9.20 -2.62
C ASN A 16 -16.67 -8.39 -3.73
N HIS A 17 -15.38 -8.59 -3.93
CA HIS A 17 -14.59 -7.84 -4.90
C HIS A 17 -14.10 -8.72 -6.04
N ILE A 18 -14.07 -8.14 -7.24
CA ILE A 18 -13.45 -8.76 -8.41
C ILE A 18 -12.10 -8.09 -8.64
N ILE A 19 -11.04 -8.88 -8.60
CA ILE A 19 -9.69 -8.48 -8.99
C ILE A 19 -9.52 -8.88 -10.46
N LYS A 20 -9.13 -7.93 -11.31
CA LYS A 20 -9.13 -8.10 -12.78
C LYS A 20 -8.21 -9.19 -13.30
N ASN A 21 -7.18 -9.56 -12.54
CA ASN A 21 -6.25 -10.64 -12.84
C ASN A 21 -5.63 -11.19 -11.55
N ARG A 22 -4.75 -12.17 -11.67
CA ARG A 22 -4.13 -12.86 -10.53
C ARG A 22 -2.73 -12.37 -10.21
N ILE A 23 -2.38 -11.16 -10.67
CA ILE A 23 -1.09 -10.53 -10.39
C ILE A 23 -1.27 -9.59 -9.22
N ILE A 24 -0.53 -9.84 -8.15
CA ILE A 24 -0.59 -9.06 -6.92
C ILE A 24 0.80 -8.49 -6.62
N MET A 25 0.87 -7.18 -6.40
CA MET A 25 2.03 -6.56 -5.79
C MET A 25 1.95 -6.76 -4.28
N GLY A 26 2.78 -7.65 -3.75
CA GLY A 26 2.84 -7.93 -2.31
C GLY A 26 3.33 -6.73 -1.52
N SER A 27 2.99 -6.72 -0.23
CA SER A 27 3.43 -5.68 0.69
C SER A 27 4.95 -5.60 0.78
N MET A 28 5.47 -4.39 0.73
CA MET A 28 6.89 -4.08 0.83
C MET A 28 7.07 -2.71 1.46
N HIS A 29 7.91 -2.64 2.49
CA HIS A 29 8.28 -1.35 3.10
C HIS A 29 9.20 -0.59 2.13
N THR A 30 8.76 0.56 1.68
CA THR A 30 9.48 1.37 0.68
C THR A 30 10.23 2.55 1.29
N GLY A 31 9.94 2.89 2.55
CA GLY A 31 10.39 4.10 3.21
C GLY A 31 9.55 5.34 2.86
N LEU A 32 8.58 5.20 1.95
CA LEU A 32 7.66 6.29 1.59
C LEU A 32 6.49 6.40 2.58
N GLU A 33 6.24 5.33 3.34
CA GLU A 33 5.17 5.22 4.33
C GLU A 33 5.37 6.17 5.52
N GLU A 34 6.59 6.56 5.80
CA GLU A 34 6.94 7.45 6.91
C GLU A 34 6.52 8.90 6.66
N GLY A 35 6.37 9.27 5.40
CA GLY A 35 5.80 10.51 4.92
C GLY A 35 6.61 11.77 5.22
N GLY A 36 7.29 11.87 6.34
CA GLY A 36 8.07 13.05 6.71
C GLY A 36 7.30 14.37 6.48
N GLN A 37 7.86 15.23 5.65
CA GLN A 37 7.20 16.47 5.17
C GLN A 37 6.41 16.26 3.87
N ASP A 38 6.53 15.10 3.24
CA ASP A 38 5.79 14.75 2.03
C ASP A 38 4.32 14.43 2.37
N ASP A 39 3.42 14.81 1.49
CA ASP A 39 1.98 14.54 1.58
C ASP A 39 1.60 13.17 0.98
N PHE A 40 2.56 12.26 0.82
CA PHE A 40 2.42 10.98 0.15
C PHE A 40 2.29 11.04 -1.39
N SER A 41 2.51 12.18 -2.01
CA SER A 41 2.51 12.30 -3.47
C SER A 41 3.49 11.31 -4.12
N ARG A 42 4.69 11.20 -3.58
CA ARG A 42 5.71 10.25 -4.08
C ARG A 42 5.28 8.78 -3.92
N MET A 43 4.62 8.45 -2.81
CA MET A 43 4.08 7.11 -2.60
C MET A 43 2.93 6.83 -3.60
N GLY A 44 2.09 7.84 -3.85
CA GLY A 44 1.04 7.79 -4.87
C GLY A 44 1.61 7.54 -6.27
N GLU A 45 2.62 8.28 -6.68
CA GLU A 45 3.31 8.10 -7.96
C GLU A 45 3.93 6.70 -8.08
N TYR A 46 4.58 6.23 -7.02
CA TYR A 46 5.19 4.91 -6.96
C TYR A 46 4.19 3.79 -7.22
N PHE A 47 3.02 3.83 -6.59
CA PHE A 47 1.97 2.83 -6.80
C PHE A 47 1.21 3.04 -8.12
N ALA A 48 1.02 4.29 -8.55
CA ALA A 48 0.39 4.61 -9.82
C ALA A 48 1.17 4.04 -11.02
N GLU A 49 2.50 4.13 -10.99
CA GLU A 49 3.35 3.52 -12.01
C GLU A 49 3.11 2.01 -12.13
N ARG A 50 2.97 1.29 -11.01
CA ARG A 50 2.68 -0.13 -11.02
C ARG A 50 1.24 -0.43 -11.45
N ALA A 51 0.29 0.39 -11.02
CA ALA A 51 -1.10 0.25 -11.46
C ALA A 51 -1.24 0.40 -12.98
N SER A 52 -0.48 1.31 -13.60
CA SER A 52 -0.49 1.54 -15.05
C SER A 52 -0.05 0.30 -15.85
N THR A 53 0.76 -0.58 -15.26
CA THR A 53 1.17 -1.84 -15.91
C THR A 53 0.11 -2.92 -15.90
N GLY A 54 -0.99 -2.71 -15.18
CA GLY A 54 -2.14 -3.61 -15.17
C GLY A 54 -2.17 -4.62 -14.02
N VAL A 55 -1.38 -4.44 -12.96
CA VAL A 55 -1.49 -5.27 -11.76
C VAL A 55 -2.90 -5.25 -11.18
N GLY A 56 -3.41 -6.40 -10.74
CA GLY A 56 -4.79 -6.53 -10.25
C GLY A 56 -4.99 -5.96 -8.85
N LEU A 57 -4.03 -6.20 -7.96
CA LEU A 57 -4.08 -5.75 -6.56
C LEU A 57 -2.71 -5.25 -6.12
N ILE A 58 -2.69 -4.12 -5.42
CA ILE A 58 -1.51 -3.60 -4.72
C ILE A 58 -1.79 -3.69 -3.21
N ILE A 59 -0.82 -4.22 -2.45
CA ILE A 59 -0.84 -4.17 -0.98
C ILE A 59 0.28 -3.23 -0.56
N THR A 60 -0.04 -2.18 0.19
CA THR A 60 0.93 -1.18 0.64
C THR A 60 1.95 -1.77 1.61
N GLY A 61 3.04 -1.06 1.86
CA GLY A 61 3.89 -1.29 3.03
C GLY A 61 3.09 -1.19 4.33
N GLY A 62 3.62 -1.74 5.40
CA GLY A 62 2.94 -1.79 6.69
C GLY A 62 2.76 -0.41 7.31
N ILE A 63 1.55 -0.11 7.72
CA ILE A 63 1.17 1.12 8.42
C ILE A 63 0.65 0.75 9.80
N SER A 64 1.23 1.31 10.85
CA SER A 64 0.83 1.00 12.22
C SER A 64 -0.40 1.79 12.65
N PRO A 65 -1.32 1.16 13.41
CA PRO A 65 -2.46 1.86 13.99
C PRO A 65 -2.11 2.66 15.25
N ASN A 66 -0.88 2.56 15.74
CA ASN A 66 -0.41 3.26 16.94
C ASN A 66 1.12 3.48 16.90
N GLU A 67 1.61 4.29 17.80
CA GLU A 67 3.05 4.63 17.90
C GLU A 67 3.88 3.44 18.36
N GLU A 68 3.35 2.62 19.26
CA GLU A 68 4.06 1.46 19.84
C GLU A 68 4.37 0.37 18.80
N GLY A 69 3.56 0.28 17.77
CA GLY A 69 3.74 -0.71 16.70
C GLY A 69 4.44 -0.18 15.46
N ALA A 70 4.79 1.10 15.43
CA ALA A 70 5.32 1.72 14.22
C ALA A 70 6.78 1.33 13.93
N LEU A 71 7.06 1.10 12.65
CA LEU A 71 8.40 1.15 12.10
C LEU A 71 8.61 2.54 11.51
N ASP A 72 9.66 3.23 11.95
CA ASP A 72 10.14 4.50 11.38
C ASP A 72 9.05 5.59 11.17
N GLY A 73 7.99 5.56 11.98
CA GLY A 73 6.95 6.59 11.95
C GLY A 73 5.83 6.36 10.93
N ALA A 74 5.76 5.18 10.31
CA ALA A 74 4.65 4.80 9.44
C ALA A 74 3.38 4.51 10.27
N ILE A 75 2.64 5.56 10.59
CA ILE A 75 1.46 5.53 11.48
C ILE A 75 0.23 6.08 10.79
N PHE A 76 -0.92 5.44 11.04
CA PHE A 76 -2.23 5.95 10.68
C PHE A 76 -3.21 5.75 11.85
N ASN A 77 -3.34 6.76 12.69
CA ASN A 77 -4.16 6.74 13.90
C ASN A 77 -4.99 8.02 14.11
N GLN A 78 -5.00 8.93 13.13
CA GLN A 78 -5.70 10.21 13.22
C GLN A 78 -6.48 10.48 11.92
N GLU A 79 -7.66 11.07 12.06
CA GLU A 79 -8.51 11.44 10.94
C GLU A 79 -7.84 12.43 9.98
N SER A 80 -7.00 13.31 10.49
CA SER A 80 -6.22 14.27 9.69
C SER A 80 -5.30 13.61 8.66
N GLN A 81 -4.94 12.34 8.86
CA GLN A 81 -4.08 11.57 7.95
C GLN A 81 -4.85 10.95 6.77
N VAL A 82 -6.19 10.92 6.82
CA VAL A 82 -7.03 10.34 5.76
C VAL A 82 -6.75 10.98 4.41
N ALA A 83 -6.63 12.32 4.36
CA ALA A 83 -6.38 13.04 3.12
C ALA A 83 -5.08 12.62 2.41
N ARG A 84 -4.02 12.36 3.18
CA ARG A 84 -2.72 11.89 2.65
C ARG A 84 -2.84 10.50 2.02
N HIS A 85 -3.53 9.57 2.70
CA HIS A 85 -3.76 8.22 2.18
C HIS A 85 -4.70 8.24 0.97
N LYS A 86 -5.67 9.19 0.95
CA LYS A 86 -6.55 9.37 -0.20
C LYS A 86 -5.79 9.80 -1.45
N LEU A 87 -4.75 10.63 -1.34
CA LEU A 87 -3.89 10.96 -2.49
C LEU A 87 -3.30 9.71 -3.15
N VAL A 88 -2.90 8.74 -2.33
CA VAL A 88 -2.34 7.46 -2.83
C VAL A 88 -3.39 6.65 -3.58
N THR A 89 -4.57 6.48 -2.99
CA THR A 89 -5.64 5.71 -3.65
C THR A 89 -6.14 6.39 -4.91
N ASP A 90 -6.26 7.71 -4.91
CA ASP A 90 -6.66 8.50 -6.08
C ASP A 90 -5.62 8.37 -7.21
N ALA A 91 -4.33 8.44 -6.88
CA ALA A 91 -3.26 8.27 -7.87
C ALA A 91 -3.31 6.89 -8.53
N VAL A 92 -3.53 5.82 -7.75
CA VAL A 92 -3.66 4.46 -8.26
C VAL A 92 -4.89 4.33 -9.17
N HIS A 93 -6.05 4.80 -8.72
CA HIS A 93 -7.30 4.68 -9.49
C HIS A 93 -7.32 5.57 -10.74
N ASN A 94 -6.63 6.72 -10.71
CA ASN A 94 -6.43 7.56 -11.90
C ASN A 94 -5.52 6.88 -12.93
N ALA A 95 -4.51 6.14 -12.48
CA ALA A 95 -3.62 5.39 -13.37
C ALA A 95 -4.32 4.14 -13.94
N ASN A 96 -5.13 3.46 -13.13
CA ASN A 96 -5.92 2.31 -13.56
C ASN A 96 -7.09 2.06 -12.61
N VAL A 97 -8.30 2.36 -13.08
CA VAL A 97 -9.54 2.26 -12.29
C VAL A 97 -9.84 0.84 -11.81
N ASP A 98 -9.35 -0.19 -12.50
CA ASP A 98 -9.59 -1.59 -12.17
C ASP A 98 -8.56 -2.18 -11.21
N THR A 99 -7.44 -1.50 -10.97
CA THR A 99 -6.47 -1.91 -9.95
C THR A 99 -7.03 -1.64 -8.57
N LYS A 100 -7.06 -2.67 -7.72
CA LYS A 100 -7.40 -2.52 -6.31
C LYS A 100 -6.16 -2.17 -5.51
N ILE A 101 -6.33 -1.38 -4.46
CA ILE A 101 -5.27 -1.07 -3.50
C ILE A 101 -5.76 -1.35 -2.08
N CYS A 102 -4.94 -2.03 -1.30
CA CYS A 102 -5.23 -2.44 0.07
C CYS A 102 -4.11 -1.95 0.99
N MET A 103 -4.48 -1.26 2.08
CA MET A 103 -3.54 -0.90 3.12
C MET A 103 -3.23 -2.12 3.99
N GLN A 104 -1.94 -2.43 4.19
CA GLN A 104 -1.53 -3.37 5.21
C GLN A 104 -1.48 -2.66 6.56
N ILE A 105 -2.28 -3.10 7.51
CA ILE A 105 -2.18 -2.66 8.91
C ILE A 105 -1.18 -3.56 9.61
N LEU A 106 -0.11 -2.98 10.13
CA LEU A 106 1.02 -3.69 10.71
C LEU A 106 1.31 -3.17 12.13
N HIS A 107 1.55 -4.09 13.05
CA HIS A 107 2.13 -3.81 14.35
C HIS A 107 3.44 -4.58 14.50
N SER A 108 4.55 -3.88 14.66
CA SER A 108 5.89 -4.48 14.65
C SER A 108 6.24 -5.20 15.95
N GLY A 109 5.42 -5.10 16.97
CA GLY A 109 5.64 -5.76 18.27
C GLY A 109 7.01 -5.41 18.85
N PRO A 110 7.80 -6.43 19.29
CA PRO A 110 9.12 -6.19 19.89
C PRO A 110 10.15 -5.58 18.93
N LEU A 111 9.88 -5.59 17.61
CA LEU A 111 10.75 -5.00 16.59
C LEU A 111 10.46 -3.52 16.34
N ALA A 112 9.42 -2.97 16.97
CA ALA A 112 9.11 -1.55 16.87
C ALA A 112 10.27 -0.73 17.45
N ILE A 113 10.87 0.11 16.61
CA ILE A 113 11.93 1.01 17.04
C ILE A 113 11.25 2.23 17.69
N SER A 114 11.05 2.20 18.98
CA SER A 114 10.71 3.41 19.69
C SER A 114 11.95 4.28 19.82
N LYS A 115 11.84 5.56 19.49
CA LYS A 115 12.95 6.53 19.66
C LYS A 115 13.45 6.60 21.12
N GLU A 116 12.69 6.11 22.07
CA GLU A 116 13.10 5.99 23.47
C GLU A 116 14.13 4.87 23.72
N PHE A 117 14.08 3.78 22.94
CA PHE A 117 15.03 2.68 23.08
C PHE A 117 16.44 3.02 22.59
N LEU A 118 16.56 3.96 21.67
CA LEU A 118 17.85 4.41 21.14
C LEU A 118 18.52 5.50 22.00
N ARG A 119 17.88 5.95 23.08
CA ARG A 119 18.40 6.99 24.00
C ARG A 119 18.95 6.45 25.31
N LYS A 120 19.09 5.13 25.47
CA LYS A 120 19.72 4.51 26.65
C LYS A 120 21.08 3.95 26.33
#